data_2ad7468a6f81c4facddc95bb957b08aa
#
_entry.id   2ad7468a6f81c4facddc95bb957b08aa
#
_cell.length_a   1.000
_cell.length_b   1.000
_cell.length_c   1.000
_cell.angle_alpha   90.00
_cell.angle_beta   90.00
_cell.angle_gamma   90.00
#
_symmetry.space_group_name_H-M   'P 1'
#
loop_
_entity.id
_entity.type
_entity.pdbx_description
1 polymer ?
#
loop_
_entity_poly.entity_id
_entity_poly.type
_entity_poly.pdbx_seq_one_letter_code
_entity_poly.pdbx_strand_id
1 'polypeptide(L)'
;KAGDTVTLTGIPSVVKNAYSADFGGDVAVDDVAGDSVILSIAPDIESVLYYGTCAVTGQSVVWTAMDGKTTQTFDGPFPDVTAQRRVPDLDWLTEHNNRVWGCSSTENVIYACKLGDATNWFSYRGTAADSYAVTVGSDGAFTGAATCMGYVLFFKENGLHKLYGTKPSDYQMSSIQCSGVAKGAHQSLCVINETLYYLSMDGVMAWDGSLPTKVSASLDEESLSHVTRAAAGGLVGRYYLHTESPGGQRLLVYDTEKGLWHEEDATGWAMCSTGRQLYLWDEEAIWAADGSREAGGEEDTVEYEAVTGDIGLGDPDDKYCSRVTVRLDAMERTVVTLWASFDGGEWQEMGRVDTRDRRVQVNLPFVPTRHDTMRLRLTGKGQIAVRSIAMTLSSSEGGRVSGGVPKR
;
A
#
# COMPACT_ATOMS: atom_id res chain seq x y z
N LYS A 1 -2.74 27.97 21.88
CA LYS A 1 -1.94 29.11 21.38
C LYS A 1 -2.86 30.02 20.59
N ALA A 2 -2.53 31.32 20.53
CA ALA A 2 -3.27 32.25 19.67
C ALA A 2 -3.30 31.73 18.22
N GLY A 3 -4.49 31.74 17.59
CA GLY A 3 -4.76 31.21 16.25
C GLY A 3 -5.05 29.72 16.15
N ASP A 4 -5.14 29.02 17.26
CA ASP A 4 -5.66 27.66 17.29
C ASP A 4 -7.19 27.69 17.19
N THR A 5 -7.79 26.62 16.66
CA THR A 5 -9.22 26.35 16.77
C THR A 5 -9.43 25.31 17.85
N VAL A 6 -10.35 25.56 18.76
CA VAL A 6 -10.66 24.67 19.86
C VAL A 6 -12.15 24.36 19.91
N THR A 7 -12.49 23.17 20.38
CA THR A 7 -13.85 22.78 20.73
C THR A 7 -14.04 23.00 22.24
N LEU A 8 -15.04 23.75 22.63
CA LEU A 8 -15.41 23.97 24.03
C LEU A 8 -16.51 23.02 24.45
N THR A 9 -16.35 22.37 25.59
CA THR A 9 -17.39 21.55 26.23
C THR A 9 -17.61 21.97 27.67
N GLY A 10 -18.72 21.54 28.25
CA GLY A 10 -19.03 21.80 29.66
C GLY A 10 -19.49 23.22 30.02
N ILE A 11 -19.67 24.08 29.03
CA ILE A 11 -20.16 25.46 29.30
C ILE A 11 -21.64 25.40 29.72
N PRO A 12 -21.99 26.00 30.86
CA PRO A 12 -23.36 25.98 31.37
C PRO A 12 -24.37 26.62 30.42
N SER A 13 -25.56 26.06 30.33
CA SER A 13 -26.64 26.56 29.47
C SER A 13 -27.07 28.02 29.79
N VAL A 14 -26.89 28.43 31.02
CA VAL A 14 -27.17 29.83 31.42
C VAL A 14 -26.30 30.83 30.71
N VAL A 15 -25.04 30.49 30.43
CA VAL A 15 -24.09 31.31 29.68
C VAL A 15 -24.46 31.32 28.20
N LYS A 16 -24.79 30.17 27.65
CA LYS A 16 -25.22 30.03 26.25
C LYS A 16 -26.49 30.83 25.98
N ASN A 17 -27.49 30.73 26.85
CA ASN A 17 -28.79 31.38 26.67
C ASN A 17 -28.72 32.91 26.83
N ALA A 18 -27.77 33.44 27.62
CA ALA A 18 -27.63 34.87 27.81
C ALA A 18 -27.18 35.64 26.55
N TYR A 19 -26.51 34.95 25.63
CA TYR A 19 -25.91 35.59 24.45
C TYR A 19 -26.31 34.97 23.12
N SER A 20 -27.23 34.03 23.10
CA SER A 20 -27.61 33.27 21.88
C SER A 20 -26.41 32.71 21.11
N ALA A 21 -25.24 32.54 21.78
CA ALA A 21 -24.02 32.06 21.20
C ALA A 21 -23.87 30.57 21.48
N ASP A 22 -23.53 29.82 20.46
CA ASP A 22 -23.20 28.40 20.64
C ASP A 22 -21.73 28.26 21.07
N PHE A 23 -21.52 28.19 22.40
CA PHE A 23 -20.20 27.92 22.96
C PHE A 23 -19.79 26.45 22.88
N GLY A 24 -20.64 25.58 22.40
CA GLY A 24 -20.35 24.16 22.21
C GLY A 24 -19.81 23.81 20.82
N GLY A 25 -19.51 24.82 20.00
CA GLY A 25 -18.92 24.66 18.67
C GLY A 25 -17.41 24.91 18.64
N ASP A 26 -16.89 24.91 17.44
CA ASP A 26 -15.48 25.25 17.19
C ASP A 26 -15.29 26.77 17.29
N VAL A 27 -14.30 27.19 18.02
CA VAL A 27 -14.00 28.61 18.28
C VAL A 27 -12.52 28.89 18.05
N ALA A 28 -12.22 30.02 17.41
CA ALA A 28 -10.83 30.44 17.25
C ALA A 28 -10.27 31.03 18.55
N VAL A 29 -9.05 30.69 18.88
CA VAL A 29 -8.32 31.24 19.99
C VAL A 29 -7.65 32.54 19.57
N ASP A 30 -8.07 33.65 20.14
CA ASP A 30 -7.46 34.95 19.88
C ASP A 30 -6.15 35.09 20.63
N ASP A 31 -6.16 34.79 21.92
CA ASP A 31 -4.98 34.93 22.78
C ASP A 31 -5.02 33.94 23.94
N VAL A 32 -3.91 33.80 24.63
CA VAL A 32 -3.75 33.03 25.85
C VAL A 32 -3.09 33.91 26.91
N ALA A 33 -3.82 34.23 27.94
CA ALA A 33 -3.35 35.04 29.04
C ALA A 33 -3.34 34.26 30.38
N GLY A 34 -2.18 33.82 30.80
CA GLY A 34 -2.04 32.97 31.99
C GLY A 34 -2.83 31.64 31.83
N ASP A 35 -3.74 31.38 32.75
CA ASP A 35 -4.62 30.19 32.73
C ASP A 35 -5.92 30.40 31.93
N SER A 36 -6.07 31.56 31.28
CA SER A 36 -7.27 31.90 30.50
C SER A 36 -7.01 31.74 28.99
N VAL A 37 -7.99 31.25 28.29
CA VAL A 37 -8.04 31.19 26.82
C VAL A 37 -9.04 32.25 26.35
N ILE A 38 -8.57 33.19 25.52
CA ILE A 38 -9.40 34.23 24.93
C ILE A 38 -9.87 33.74 23.55
N LEU A 39 -11.15 33.69 23.33
CA LEU A 39 -11.79 33.16 22.14
C LEU A 39 -12.52 34.25 21.37
N SER A 40 -12.38 34.25 20.04
CA SER A 40 -13.27 35.00 19.16
C SER A 40 -14.53 34.20 18.95
N ILE A 41 -15.67 34.77 19.30
CA ILE A 41 -17.00 34.21 19.07
C ILE A 41 -17.66 34.98 17.93
N ALA A 42 -17.93 34.30 16.80
CA ALA A 42 -18.75 34.82 15.76
C ALA A 42 -20.22 34.69 16.21
N PRO A 43 -20.99 35.79 16.27
CA PRO A 43 -22.40 35.71 16.58
C PRO A 43 -23.17 35.04 15.43
N ASP A 44 -24.31 34.45 15.76
CA ASP A 44 -25.34 34.09 14.79
C ASP A 44 -25.73 35.32 13.98
N ILE A 45 -25.94 35.15 12.66
CA ILE A 45 -26.00 36.24 11.66
C ILE A 45 -27.11 37.27 11.93
N GLU A 46 -28.03 37.00 12.83
CA GLU A 46 -29.18 37.88 13.12
C GLU A 46 -28.94 38.96 14.21
N SER A 47 -27.81 38.89 14.94
CA SER A 47 -27.55 39.89 15.99
C SER A 47 -26.18 40.53 15.92
N VAL A 48 -26.02 41.52 15.10
CA VAL A 48 -24.81 42.36 14.92
C VAL A 48 -24.30 43.01 16.22
N LEU A 49 -24.98 42.88 17.32
CA LEU A 49 -24.71 43.53 18.61
C LEU A 49 -23.75 42.80 19.54
N TYR A 50 -23.36 41.53 19.23
CA TYR A 50 -22.70 40.67 20.19
C TYR A 50 -21.29 40.20 19.77
N TYR A 51 -20.61 40.95 18.90
CA TYR A 51 -19.20 40.71 18.65
C TYR A 51 -18.39 41.00 19.90
N GLY A 52 -17.53 40.03 20.27
CA GLY A 52 -16.66 40.18 21.41
C GLY A 52 -15.68 39.03 21.56
N THR A 53 -14.92 39.09 22.61
CA THR A 53 -14.01 38.01 23.02
C THR A 53 -14.56 37.38 24.29
N CYS A 54 -14.32 36.09 24.47
CA CYS A 54 -14.68 35.35 25.66
C CYS A 54 -13.43 34.74 26.28
N ALA A 55 -13.16 35.07 27.52
CA ALA A 55 -12.13 34.44 28.32
C ALA A 55 -12.79 33.33 29.18
N VAL A 56 -12.29 32.12 29.04
CA VAL A 56 -12.84 30.96 29.74
C VAL A 56 -11.77 30.37 30.66
N THR A 57 -12.12 30.23 31.93
CA THR A 57 -11.33 29.52 32.93
C THR A 57 -12.22 28.53 33.68
N GLY A 58 -11.66 27.61 34.42
CA GLY A 58 -12.43 26.75 35.32
C GLY A 58 -13.17 27.50 36.44
N GLN A 59 -12.87 28.79 36.62
CA GLN A 59 -13.41 29.66 37.70
C GLN A 59 -14.53 30.59 37.17
N SER A 60 -14.37 31.10 35.94
CA SER A 60 -15.32 32.07 35.37
C SER A 60 -15.32 32.05 33.85
N VAL A 61 -16.40 32.58 33.27
CA VAL A 61 -16.46 32.95 31.85
C VAL A 61 -16.63 34.48 31.79
N VAL A 62 -15.71 35.18 31.13
CA VAL A 62 -15.75 36.62 30.95
C VAL A 62 -15.93 36.95 29.48
N TRP A 63 -17.05 37.57 29.14
CA TRP A 63 -17.30 38.09 27.81
C TRP A 63 -16.94 39.59 27.77
N THR A 64 -16.24 40.01 26.71
CA THR A 64 -15.88 41.41 26.48
C THR A 64 -16.37 41.78 25.08
N ALA A 65 -17.20 42.82 24.99
CA ALA A 65 -17.67 43.32 23.71
C ALA A 65 -16.52 43.94 22.87
N MET A 66 -16.76 44.13 21.56
CA MET A 66 -15.78 44.75 20.65
C MET A 66 -15.37 46.18 21.03
N ASP A 67 -16.18 46.87 21.81
CA ASP A 67 -15.83 48.21 22.34
C ASP A 67 -14.72 48.15 23.39
N GLY A 68 -14.32 46.91 23.82
CA GLY A 68 -13.31 46.67 24.85
C GLY A 68 -13.66 47.19 26.25
N LYS A 69 -14.89 47.72 26.44
CA LYS A 69 -15.33 48.33 27.69
C LYS A 69 -16.47 47.62 28.36
N THR A 70 -17.36 47.04 27.54
CA THR A 70 -18.49 46.30 28.06
C THR A 70 -18.07 44.88 28.35
N THR A 71 -18.08 44.50 29.64
CA THR A 71 -17.73 43.14 30.09
C THR A 71 -18.88 42.56 30.90
N GLN A 72 -19.09 41.27 30.78
CA GLN A 72 -19.94 40.50 31.69
C GLN A 72 -19.20 39.25 32.15
N THR A 73 -19.25 39.01 33.45
CA THR A 73 -18.61 37.86 34.08
C THR A 73 -19.70 36.91 34.56
N PHE A 74 -19.52 35.65 34.29
CA PHE A 74 -20.30 34.55 34.86
C PHE A 74 -19.37 33.81 35.81
N ASP A 75 -19.68 33.90 37.10
CA ASP A 75 -18.84 33.31 38.13
C ASP A 75 -19.11 31.80 38.23
N GLY A 76 -18.00 31.04 38.33
CA GLY A 76 -17.97 29.59 38.50
C GLY A 76 -18.00 29.18 39.98
N PRO A 77 -17.50 27.99 40.26
CA PRO A 77 -16.62 27.18 39.38
C PRO A 77 -17.33 26.45 38.23
N PHE A 78 -16.65 26.30 37.12
CA PHE A 78 -17.09 25.48 35.97
C PHE A 78 -16.08 24.35 35.75
N PRO A 79 -16.03 23.33 36.62
CA PRO A 79 -14.98 22.30 36.58
C PRO A 79 -15.05 21.43 35.32
N ASP A 80 -16.20 21.38 34.67
CA ASP A 80 -16.40 20.56 33.46
C ASP A 80 -16.09 21.29 32.14
N VAL A 81 -15.70 22.58 32.22
CA VAL A 81 -15.31 23.34 31.03
C VAL A 81 -13.94 22.89 30.58
N THR A 82 -13.87 22.32 29.40
CA THR A 82 -12.63 21.95 28.74
C THR A 82 -12.51 22.57 27.37
N ALA A 83 -11.29 22.87 26.96
CA ALA A 83 -10.97 23.36 25.63
C ALA A 83 -9.99 22.36 24.97
N GLN A 84 -10.40 21.76 23.87
CA GLN A 84 -9.57 20.84 23.11
C GLN A 84 -9.40 21.34 21.69
N ARG A 85 -8.21 21.14 21.11
CA ARG A 85 -8.02 21.42 19.69
C ARG A 85 -8.88 20.48 18.86
N ARG A 86 -9.52 21.02 17.83
CA ARG A 86 -10.22 20.22 16.85
C ARG A 86 -9.21 19.45 16.01
N VAL A 87 -9.45 18.16 15.83
CA VAL A 87 -8.79 17.30 14.84
C VAL A 87 -9.84 16.89 13.82
N PRO A 88 -9.58 17.00 12.51
CA PRO A 88 -10.51 16.50 11.49
C PRO A 88 -10.75 15.01 11.65
N ASP A 89 -11.90 14.53 11.20
CA ASP A 89 -12.18 13.10 11.09
C ASP A 89 -11.42 12.56 9.87
N LEU A 90 -10.31 11.86 10.11
CA LEU A 90 -9.37 11.45 9.08
C LEU A 90 -9.35 9.93 8.89
N ASP A 91 -9.58 9.49 7.66
CA ASP A 91 -9.56 8.07 7.30
C ASP A 91 -8.13 7.54 7.16
N TRP A 92 -7.28 8.27 6.42
CA TRP A 92 -5.91 7.86 6.09
C TRP A 92 -4.93 8.99 6.36
N LEU A 93 -3.72 8.60 6.81
CA LEU A 93 -2.67 9.53 7.17
C LEU A 93 -1.37 9.18 6.45
N THR A 94 -0.58 10.21 6.14
CA THR A 94 0.81 10.07 5.72
C THR A 94 1.64 11.24 6.24
N GLU A 95 2.96 11.10 6.28
CA GLU A 95 3.88 12.16 6.70
C GLU A 95 4.62 12.69 5.48
N HIS A 96 4.77 14.01 5.41
CA HIS A 96 5.64 14.66 4.44
C HIS A 96 6.09 16.03 4.92
N ASN A 97 7.40 16.31 4.82
CA ASN A 97 7.99 17.61 5.14
C ASN A 97 7.56 18.14 6.51
N ASN A 98 7.68 17.31 7.54
CA ASN A 98 7.39 17.66 8.93
C ASN A 98 5.93 18.08 9.17
N ARG A 99 5.01 17.57 8.36
CA ARG A 99 3.56 17.69 8.49
C ARG A 99 2.92 16.32 8.43
N VAL A 100 1.90 16.14 9.23
CA VAL A 100 0.95 15.04 9.02
C VAL A 100 -0.08 15.51 8.01
N TRP A 101 -0.29 14.71 6.99
CA TRP A 101 -1.32 14.87 5.98
C TRP A 101 -2.40 13.82 6.20
N GLY A 102 -3.64 14.19 5.99
CA GLY A 102 -4.76 13.26 6.13
C GLY A 102 -5.91 13.61 5.22
N CYS A 103 -6.83 12.67 5.03
CA CYS A 103 -8.02 12.88 4.22
C CYS A 103 -9.28 12.44 4.96
N SER A 104 -10.38 13.16 4.71
CA SER A 104 -11.70 12.86 5.22
C SER A 104 -12.63 12.50 4.07
N SER A 105 -13.15 11.29 4.06
CA SER A 105 -14.16 10.87 3.09
C SER A 105 -15.51 11.52 3.33
N THR A 106 -15.82 11.80 4.59
CA THR A 106 -17.09 12.46 4.98
C THR A 106 -17.16 13.88 4.46
N GLU A 107 -16.07 14.64 4.57
CA GLU A 107 -15.99 16.03 4.13
C GLU A 107 -15.49 16.16 2.69
N ASN A 108 -14.91 15.08 2.13
CA ASN A 108 -14.23 15.04 0.84
C ASN A 108 -13.09 16.06 0.74
N VAL A 109 -12.28 16.14 1.82
CA VAL A 109 -11.22 17.13 2.01
C VAL A 109 -9.91 16.45 2.34
N ILE A 110 -8.82 16.98 1.82
CA ILE A 110 -7.46 16.63 2.21
C ILE A 110 -6.93 17.76 3.09
N TYR A 111 -6.37 17.37 4.23
CA TYR A 111 -5.83 18.25 5.25
C TYR A 111 -4.33 18.09 5.43
N ALA A 112 -3.65 19.18 5.82
CA ALA A 112 -2.32 19.11 6.39
C ALA A 112 -2.27 19.88 7.72
N CYS A 113 -1.66 19.29 8.73
CA CYS A 113 -1.45 19.95 10.00
C CYS A 113 -0.49 21.15 9.86
N LYS A 114 -0.43 22.00 10.85
CA LYS A 114 0.57 23.06 10.96
C LYS A 114 1.98 22.46 10.97
N LEU A 115 2.92 23.13 10.33
CA LEU A 115 4.31 22.68 10.25
C LEU A 115 4.89 22.45 11.66
N GLY A 116 5.34 21.22 11.92
CA GLY A 116 5.93 20.81 13.19
C GLY A 116 4.94 20.69 14.36
N ASP A 117 3.63 20.76 14.11
CA ASP A 117 2.59 20.62 15.14
C ASP A 117 1.43 19.75 14.65
N ALA A 118 1.55 18.44 14.83
CA ALA A 118 0.58 17.45 14.40
C ALA A 118 -0.80 17.55 15.09
N THR A 119 -0.91 18.33 16.13
CA THR A 119 -2.16 18.54 16.87
C THR A 119 -2.94 19.77 16.40
N ASN A 120 -2.38 20.56 15.46
CA ASN A 120 -2.99 21.79 14.96
C ASN A 120 -3.33 21.68 13.47
N TRP A 121 -4.61 21.59 13.14
CA TRP A 121 -5.13 21.39 11.80
C TRP A 121 -5.83 22.61 11.22
N PHE A 122 -6.04 23.66 12.00
CA PHE A 122 -6.85 24.82 11.64
C PHE A 122 -6.13 26.16 11.88
N SER A 123 -4.84 26.25 11.61
CA SER A 123 -4.07 27.51 11.66
C SER A 123 -4.01 28.15 10.27
N TYR A 124 -4.69 29.25 10.06
CA TYR A 124 -4.81 29.95 8.76
C TYR A 124 -4.48 31.44 8.91
N ARG A 125 -3.21 31.76 9.16
CA ARG A 125 -2.71 33.14 9.40
C ARG A 125 -2.01 33.77 8.21
N GLY A 126 -1.89 33.06 7.09
CA GLY A 126 -1.14 33.50 5.91
C GLY A 126 0.37 33.27 6.02
N THR A 127 0.81 32.38 6.92
CA THR A 127 2.23 32.04 7.11
C THR A 127 2.61 30.73 6.40
N ALA A 128 3.90 30.55 6.14
CA ALA A 128 4.41 29.29 5.55
C ALA A 128 4.20 28.07 6.47
N ALA A 129 4.04 28.30 7.77
CA ALA A 129 3.84 27.23 8.74
C ALA A 129 2.36 26.81 8.92
N ASP A 130 1.42 27.53 8.32
CA ASP A 130 0.00 27.27 8.53
C ASP A 130 -0.46 25.88 8.10
N SER A 131 -1.61 25.48 8.62
CA SER A 131 -2.36 24.30 8.16
C SER A 131 -2.82 24.50 6.73
N TYR A 132 -3.24 23.43 6.08
CA TYR A 132 -3.78 23.43 4.73
C TYR A 132 -5.01 22.54 4.64
N ALA A 133 -5.97 22.93 3.83
CA ALA A 133 -7.12 22.11 3.51
C ALA A 133 -7.52 22.36 2.05
N VAL A 134 -7.89 21.32 1.34
CA VAL A 134 -8.39 21.40 -0.04
C VAL A 134 -9.51 20.39 -0.26
N THR A 135 -10.63 20.87 -0.80
CA THR A 135 -11.75 20.02 -1.19
C THR A 135 -11.41 19.27 -2.49
N VAL A 136 -11.74 17.99 -2.52
CA VAL A 136 -11.54 17.11 -3.67
C VAL A 136 -12.85 16.99 -4.45
N GLY A 137 -12.80 17.20 -5.77
CA GLY A 137 -14.00 17.19 -6.63
C GLY A 137 -14.42 15.79 -7.12
N SER A 138 -13.67 14.72 -6.78
CA SER A 138 -14.01 13.35 -7.19
C SER A 138 -14.95 12.68 -6.20
N ASP A 139 -15.79 11.77 -6.70
CA ASP A 139 -16.70 10.97 -5.89
C ASP A 139 -16.00 9.80 -5.23
N GLY A 140 -16.66 9.20 -4.22
CA GLY A 140 -16.21 8.00 -3.51
C GLY A 140 -15.33 8.31 -2.31
N ALA A 141 -15.19 7.31 -1.43
CA ALA A 141 -14.36 7.39 -0.24
C ALA A 141 -12.86 7.29 -0.58
N PHE A 142 -12.02 7.88 0.25
CA PHE A 142 -10.58 7.63 0.18
C PHE A 142 -10.25 6.20 0.62
N THR A 143 -9.29 5.60 -0.05
CA THR A 143 -8.90 4.20 0.17
C THR A 143 -7.46 4.03 0.62
N GLY A 144 -6.68 5.10 0.64
CA GLY A 144 -5.30 5.04 1.12
C GLY A 144 -4.57 6.38 0.97
N ALA A 145 -3.45 6.51 1.67
CA ALA A 145 -2.54 7.63 1.57
C ALA A 145 -1.09 7.16 1.60
N ALA A 146 -0.21 7.82 0.86
CA ALA A 146 1.22 7.54 0.85
C ALA A 146 2.02 8.79 0.50
N THR A 147 3.31 8.77 0.84
CA THR A 147 4.29 9.75 0.36
C THR A 147 5.32 9.03 -0.50
N CYS A 148 5.51 9.51 -1.72
CA CYS A 148 6.48 8.95 -2.65
C CYS A 148 7.07 10.03 -3.55
N MET A 149 8.37 10.00 -3.83
CA MET A 149 9.09 10.93 -4.72
C MET A 149 8.85 12.42 -4.41
N GLY A 150 8.64 12.77 -3.13
CA GLY A 150 8.35 14.14 -2.71
C GLY A 150 6.91 14.60 -2.96
N TYR A 151 6.02 13.70 -3.36
CA TYR A 151 4.59 13.94 -3.50
C TYR A 151 3.82 13.34 -2.33
N VAL A 152 2.75 14.01 -1.92
CA VAL A 152 1.73 13.45 -1.05
C VAL A 152 0.60 12.92 -1.91
N LEU A 153 0.25 11.65 -1.71
CA LEU A 153 -0.68 10.91 -2.55
C LEU A 153 -1.88 10.45 -1.73
N PHE A 154 -3.07 10.72 -2.24
CA PHE A 154 -4.32 10.21 -1.67
C PHE A 154 -5.08 9.46 -2.75
N PHE A 155 -5.51 8.25 -2.40
CA PHE A 155 -6.14 7.34 -3.34
C PHE A 155 -7.63 7.23 -3.08
N LYS A 156 -8.40 7.09 -4.15
CA LYS A 156 -9.74 6.52 -4.20
C LYS A 156 -9.70 5.30 -5.11
N GLU A 157 -10.71 4.44 -5.14
CA GLU A 157 -10.68 3.24 -5.98
C GLU A 157 -10.44 3.56 -7.47
N ASN A 158 -10.96 4.67 -7.96
CA ASN A 158 -10.87 5.07 -9.36
C ASN A 158 -10.04 6.34 -9.60
N GLY A 159 -9.14 6.67 -8.68
CA GLY A 159 -8.37 7.90 -8.81
C GLY A 159 -7.22 8.08 -7.84
N LEU A 160 -6.33 8.97 -8.22
CA LEU A 160 -5.17 9.39 -7.46
C LEU A 160 -5.15 10.92 -7.40
N HIS A 161 -5.06 11.47 -6.20
CA HIS A 161 -4.84 12.90 -5.93
C HIS A 161 -3.38 13.08 -5.51
N LYS A 162 -2.62 13.80 -6.32
CA LYS A 162 -1.21 14.10 -6.11
C LYS A 162 -1.05 15.55 -5.68
N LEU A 163 -0.48 15.78 -4.49
CA LEU A 163 -0.18 17.11 -3.98
C LEU A 163 1.34 17.35 -3.98
N TYR A 164 1.71 18.57 -4.29
CA TYR A 164 3.09 19.05 -4.29
C TYR A 164 3.15 20.54 -3.98
N GLY A 165 4.32 21.01 -3.60
CA GLY A 165 4.56 22.37 -3.14
C GLY A 165 5.36 22.37 -1.84
N THR A 166 5.69 23.54 -1.34
CA THR A 166 6.57 23.70 -0.16
C THR A 166 5.86 24.34 1.04
N LYS A 167 4.78 25.06 0.78
CA LYS A 167 4.00 25.80 1.79
C LYS A 167 2.54 25.96 1.35
N PRO A 168 1.62 26.27 2.26
CA PRO A 168 0.20 26.35 1.96
C PRO A 168 -0.17 27.27 0.77
N SER A 169 0.58 28.35 0.55
CA SER A 169 0.32 29.29 -0.54
C SER A 169 0.76 28.80 -1.92
N ASP A 170 1.57 27.74 -2.02
CA ASP A 170 2.06 27.17 -3.27
C ASP A 170 1.68 25.71 -3.46
N TYR A 171 0.94 25.11 -2.53
CA TYR A 171 0.43 23.75 -2.71
C TYR A 171 -0.50 23.66 -3.91
N GLN A 172 -0.25 22.67 -4.74
CA GLN A 172 -1.05 22.35 -5.90
C GLN A 172 -1.51 20.91 -5.82
N MET A 173 -2.72 20.65 -6.30
CA MET A 173 -3.30 19.33 -6.39
C MET A 173 -3.57 18.98 -7.85
N SER A 174 -3.11 17.80 -8.26
CA SER A 174 -3.43 17.19 -9.55
C SER A 174 -4.22 15.92 -9.31
N SER A 175 -5.39 15.81 -9.96
CA SER A 175 -6.23 14.61 -9.88
C SER A 175 -6.10 13.81 -11.16
N ILE A 176 -5.86 12.52 -11.03
CA ILE A 176 -5.65 11.56 -12.12
C ILE A 176 -6.71 10.47 -11.99
N GLN A 177 -7.47 10.24 -13.06
CA GLN A 177 -8.37 9.09 -13.12
C GLN A 177 -7.57 7.86 -13.53
N CYS A 178 -7.49 6.89 -12.63
CA CYS A 178 -6.73 5.65 -12.81
C CYS A 178 -7.21 4.62 -11.78
N SER A 179 -6.77 3.38 -11.93
CA SER A 179 -6.99 2.35 -10.91
C SER A 179 -6.20 2.70 -9.66
N GLY A 180 -6.90 3.18 -8.64
CA GLY A 180 -6.33 3.52 -7.34
C GLY A 180 -6.31 2.32 -6.39
N VAL A 181 -6.10 2.56 -5.10
CA VAL A 181 -6.05 1.50 -4.10
C VAL A 181 -7.42 0.88 -3.90
N ALA A 182 -7.51 -0.44 -3.97
CA ALA A 182 -8.75 -1.15 -3.70
C ALA A 182 -9.19 -1.01 -2.24
N LYS A 183 -10.50 -1.04 -2.00
CA LYS A 183 -11.04 -1.02 -0.64
C LYS A 183 -10.49 -2.18 0.18
N GLY A 184 -10.00 -1.90 1.40
CA GLY A 184 -9.36 -2.89 2.26
C GLY A 184 -7.87 -3.15 1.95
N ALA A 185 -7.33 -2.54 0.89
CA ALA A 185 -5.94 -2.75 0.47
C ALA A 185 -4.98 -1.59 0.81
N HIS A 186 -5.35 -0.68 1.71
CA HIS A 186 -4.49 0.47 2.08
C HIS A 186 -3.12 0.07 2.59
N GLN A 187 -3.01 -1.06 3.28
CA GLN A 187 -1.73 -1.58 3.76
C GLN A 187 -0.87 -2.22 2.66
N SER A 188 -1.38 -2.34 1.42
CA SER A 188 -0.59 -2.77 0.27
C SER A 188 0.32 -1.69 -0.29
N LEU A 189 0.15 -0.44 0.11
CA LEU A 189 1.00 0.68 -0.30
C LEU A 189 2.43 0.49 0.23
N CYS A 190 3.38 0.30 -0.68
CA CYS A 190 4.79 0.11 -0.34
C CYS A 190 5.71 0.76 -1.39
N VAL A 191 6.66 1.56 -0.92
CA VAL A 191 7.66 2.21 -1.80
C VAL A 191 8.91 1.36 -1.86
N ILE A 192 9.32 0.98 -3.07
CA ILE A 192 10.55 0.22 -3.34
C ILE A 192 11.29 0.91 -4.49
N ASN A 193 12.54 1.29 -4.26
CA ASN A 193 13.37 1.96 -5.27
C ASN A 193 12.65 3.14 -5.94
N GLU A 194 12.06 4.04 -5.12
CA GLU A 194 11.30 5.22 -5.57
C GLU A 194 10.00 4.94 -6.33
N THR A 195 9.63 3.68 -6.53
CA THR A 195 8.36 3.28 -7.14
C THR A 195 7.38 2.87 -6.06
N LEU A 196 6.15 3.39 -6.11
CA LEU A 196 5.07 3.00 -5.22
C LEU A 196 4.27 1.85 -5.82
N TYR A 197 4.23 0.73 -5.11
CA TYR A 197 3.42 -0.44 -5.46
C TYR A 197 2.17 -0.49 -4.58
N TYR A 198 1.06 -0.95 -5.15
CA TYR A 198 -0.19 -1.12 -4.42
C TYR A 198 -1.16 -2.06 -5.14
N LEU A 199 -2.10 -2.63 -4.38
CA LEU A 199 -3.19 -3.44 -4.93
C LEU A 199 -4.37 -2.55 -5.31
N SER A 200 -4.81 -2.64 -6.55
CA SER A 200 -6.03 -2.03 -7.09
C SER A 200 -7.08 -3.10 -7.41
N MET A 201 -8.26 -2.67 -7.86
CA MET A 201 -9.29 -3.58 -8.37
C MET A 201 -8.86 -4.30 -9.66
N ASP A 202 -7.95 -3.73 -10.43
CA ASP A 202 -7.44 -4.31 -11.68
C ASP A 202 -6.17 -5.17 -11.48
N GLY A 203 -5.68 -5.29 -10.25
CA GLY A 203 -4.46 -5.99 -9.89
C GLY A 203 -3.41 -5.09 -9.27
N VAL A 204 -2.17 -5.56 -9.21
CA VAL A 204 -1.08 -4.79 -8.60
C VAL A 204 -0.55 -3.74 -9.59
N MET A 205 -0.49 -2.52 -9.10
CA MET A 205 -0.05 -1.35 -9.85
C MET A 205 1.31 -0.86 -9.33
N ALA A 206 2.10 -0.28 -10.23
CA ALA A 206 3.33 0.44 -9.94
C ALA A 206 3.19 1.90 -10.41
N TRP A 207 3.50 2.85 -9.54
CA TRP A 207 3.48 4.29 -9.84
C TRP A 207 4.88 4.88 -9.65
N ASP A 208 5.38 5.54 -10.69
CA ASP A 208 6.73 6.14 -10.78
C ASP A 208 6.71 7.67 -10.96
N GLY A 209 5.60 8.30 -10.60
CA GLY A 209 5.41 9.75 -10.76
C GLY A 209 4.46 10.13 -11.88
N SER A 210 4.17 9.23 -12.83
CA SER A 210 3.27 9.42 -13.98
C SER A 210 1.94 8.67 -13.80
N LEU A 211 1.52 7.88 -14.78
CA LEU A 211 0.34 7.02 -14.69
C LEU A 211 0.72 5.66 -14.11
N PRO A 212 -0.09 5.09 -13.22
CA PRO A 212 0.16 3.75 -12.72
C PRO A 212 0.13 2.71 -13.83
N THR A 213 1.04 1.75 -13.77
CA THR A 213 1.14 0.63 -14.71
C THR A 213 0.87 -0.70 -13.99
N LYS A 214 0.14 -1.60 -14.63
CA LYS A 214 -0.16 -2.93 -14.07
C LYS A 214 1.06 -3.83 -14.16
N VAL A 215 1.56 -4.32 -13.02
CA VAL A 215 2.70 -5.25 -12.94
C VAL A 215 2.30 -6.70 -12.70
N SER A 216 1.03 -6.96 -12.42
CA SER A 216 0.50 -8.30 -12.18
C SER A 216 -0.12 -8.95 -13.41
N ALA A 217 0.20 -8.48 -14.62
CA ALA A 217 -0.38 -9.04 -15.86
C ALA A 217 -0.01 -10.51 -16.12
N SER A 218 1.06 -11.00 -15.50
CA SER A 218 1.49 -12.40 -15.59
C SER A 218 0.84 -13.34 -14.56
N LEU A 219 0.15 -12.79 -13.57
CA LEU A 219 -0.66 -13.57 -12.64
C LEU A 219 -1.99 -13.90 -13.29
N ASP A 220 -2.56 -15.06 -12.93
CA ASP A 220 -3.93 -15.37 -13.31
C ASP A 220 -4.92 -14.42 -12.62
N GLU A 221 -6.06 -14.18 -13.24
CA GLU A 221 -7.08 -13.26 -12.69
C GLU A 221 -7.66 -13.77 -11.37
N GLU A 222 -7.63 -15.08 -11.13
CA GLU A 222 -8.15 -15.70 -9.92
C GLU A 222 -7.25 -15.42 -8.72
N SER A 223 -5.94 -15.27 -8.93
CA SER A 223 -4.94 -15.01 -7.88
C SER A 223 -5.20 -13.75 -7.06
N LEU A 224 -5.82 -12.74 -7.66
CA LEU A 224 -6.10 -11.44 -7.03
C LEU A 224 -7.59 -11.13 -6.98
N SER A 225 -8.45 -12.10 -7.29
CA SER A 225 -9.90 -11.91 -7.26
C SER A 225 -10.44 -11.91 -5.83
N HIS A 226 -11.45 -11.08 -5.59
CA HIS A 226 -12.19 -11.03 -4.32
C HIS A 226 -11.32 -10.81 -3.08
N VAL A 227 -10.19 -10.12 -3.21
CA VAL A 227 -9.35 -9.76 -2.07
C VAL A 227 -10.12 -8.82 -1.14
N THR A 228 -10.27 -9.24 0.12
CA THR A 228 -10.95 -8.47 1.16
C THR A 228 -9.99 -7.64 1.99
N ARG A 229 -8.74 -8.09 2.11
CA ARG A 229 -7.67 -7.43 2.84
C ARG A 229 -6.33 -7.69 2.14
N ALA A 230 -5.49 -6.67 2.11
CA ALA A 230 -4.13 -6.81 1.61
C ALA A 230 -3.17 -6.00 2.45
N ALA A 231 -1.97 -6.55 2.66
CA ALA A 231 -0.85 -5.86 3.30
C ALA A 231 0.43 -6.13 2.53
N ALA A 232 1.35 -5.19 2.53
CA ALA A 232 2.61 -5.36 1.82
C ALA A 232 3.82 -4.84 2.59
N GLY A 233 4.97 -5.35 2.16
CA GLY A 233 6.26 -4.89 2.63
C GLY A 233 7.33 -5.02 1.55
N GLY A 234 8.44 -4.30 1.73
CA GLY A 234 9.55 -4.30 0.78
C GLY A 234 10.83 -4.85 1.41
N LEU A 235 11.54 -5.72 0.69
CA LEU A 235 12.85 -6.21 1.08
C LEU A 235 13.72 -6.45 -0.16
N VAL A 236 14.87 -5.77 -0.22
CA VAL A 236 15.90 -5.97 -1.26
C VAL A 236 15.33 -6.03 -2.68
N GLY A 237 14.58 -4.97 -3.07
CA GLY A 237 13.99 -4.88 -4.42
C GLY A 237 12.82 -5.83 -4.69
N ARG A 238 12.25 -6.45 -3.67
CA ARG A 238 11.08 -7.31 -3.77
C ARG A 238 9.89 -6.71 -3.04
N TYR A 239 8.73 -6.78 -3.68
CA TYR A 239 7.44 -6.39 -3.13
C TYR A 239 6.72 -7.65 -2.66
N TYR A 240 6.54 -7.79 -1.37
CA TYR A 240 5.80 -8.86 -0.71
C TYR A 240 4.37 -8.40 -0.50
N LEU A 241 3.42 -9.13 -1.05
CA LEU A 241 2.00 -8.82 -0.97
C LEU A 241 1.25 -10.00 -0.34
N HIS A 242 0.82 -9.83 0.89
CA HIS A 242 -0.12 -10.75 1.52
C HIS A 242 -1.54 -10.35 1.13
N THR A 243 -2.33 -11.32 0.71
CA THR A 243 -3.74 -11.15 0.34
C THR A 243 -4.61 -12.14 1.10
N GLU A 244 -5.78 -11.67 1.52
CA GLU A 244 -6.82 -12.47 2.14
C GLU A 244 -8.07 -12.43 1.26
N SER A 245 -8.60 -13.61 0.92
CA SER A 245 -9.80 -13.78 0.12
C SER A 245 -10.65 -14.93 0.66
N PRO A 246 -11.89 -15.11 0.23
CA PRO A 246 -12.68 -16.29 0.59
C PRO A 246 -12.04 -17.63 0.22
N GLY A 247 -11.12 -17.63 -0.74
CA GLY A 247 -10.34 -18.81 -1.16
C GLY A 247 -9.12 -19.11 -0.30
N GLY A 248 -8.80 -18.26 0.68
CA GLY A 248 -7.64 -18.41 1.56
C GLY A 248 -6.70 -17.21 1.56
N GLN A 249 -5.56 -17.41 2.20
CA GLN A 249 -4.48 -16.42 2.29
C GLN A 249 -3.36 -16.80 1.32
N ARG A 250 -2.73 -15.80 0.72
CA ARG A 250 -1.58 -15.97 -0.19
C ARG A 250 -0.53 -14.91 0.08
N LEU A 251 0.73 -15.29 -0.02
CA LEU A 251 1.88 -14.39 -0.02
C LEU A 251 2.51 -14.38 -1.41
N LEU A 252 2.24 -13.34 -2.17
CA LEU A 252 2.77 -13.12 -3.50
C LEU A 252 4.00 -12.21 -3.44
N VAL A 253 5.06 -12.57 -4.14
CA VAL A 253 6.31 -11.82 -4.13
C VAL A 253 6.67 -11.40 -5.56
N TYR A 254 6.85 -10.11 -5.74
CA TYR A 254 7.27 -9.51 -7.00
C TYR A 254 8.73 -9.08 -6.95
N ASP A 255 9.58 -9.69 -7.76
CA ASP A 255 10.97 -9.27 -7.96
C ASP A 255 10.97 -8.10 -8.95
N THR A 256 11.21 -6.88 -8.45
CA THR A 256 11.10 -5.66 -9.26
C THR A 256 12.19 -5.52 -10.32
N GLU A 257 13.33 -6.18 -10.14
CA GLU A 257 14.44 -6.17 -11.11
C GLU A 257 14.18 -7.13 -12.28
N LYS A 258 13.58 -8.29 -11.99
CA LYS A 258 13.31 -9.33 -12.99
C LYS A 258 11.91 -9.24 -13.60
N GLY A 259 11.00 -8.51 -12.96
CA GLY A 259 9.60 -8.44 -13.38
C GLY A 259 8.87 -9.78 -13.23
N LEU A 260 9.24 -10.59 -12.24
CA LEU A 260 8.71 -11.93 -12.04
C LEU A 260 7.98 -12.03 -10.71
N TRP A 261 6.89 -12.78 -10.72
CA TRP A 261 6.11 -13.15 -9.54
C TRP A 261 6.42 -14.57 -9.10
N HIS A 262 6.41 -14.81 -7.81
CA HIS A 262 6.33 -16.14 -7.20
C HIS A 262 5.45 -16.06 -5.95
N GLU A 263 5.07 -17.21 -5.43
CA GLU A 263 4.29 -17.34 -4.22
C GLU A 263 5.16 -18.00 -3.14
N GLU A 264 5.05 -17.50 -1.92
CA GLU A 264 5.67 -18.07 -0.74
C GLU A 264 4.55 -18.53 0.23
N ASP A 265 4.91 -19.25 1.28
CA ASP A 265 3.98 -19.66 2.31
C ASP A 265 3.38 -18.43 3.02
N ALA A 266 2.06 -18.40 3.10
CA ALA A 266 1.34 -17.26 3.67
C ALA A 266 1.44 -17.30 5.21
N THR A 267 2.40 -16.57 5.75
CA THR A 267 2.59 -16.36 7.17
C THR A 267 2.42 -14.88 7.50
N GLY A 268 1.58 -14.58 8.48
CA GLY A 268 1.34 -13.22 8.95
C GLY A 268 0.67 -12.29 7.93
N TRP A 269 -0.09 -11.33 8.42
CA TRP A 269 -0.86 -10.41 7.58
C TRP A 269 -0.43 -8.95 7.71
N ALA A 270 0.36 -8.60 8.72
CA ALA A 270 0.96 -7.30 8.87
C ALA A 270 2.46 -7.38 8.60
N MET A 271 3.00 -6.36 7.96
CA MET A 271 4.39 -6.33 7.54
C MET A 271 5.09 -5.06 8.00
N CYS A 272 6.35 -5.20 8.41
CA CYS A 272 7.23 -4.09 8.74
C CYS A 272 8.62 -4.35 8.21
N SER A 273 9.14 -3.43 7.39
CA SER A 273 10.52 -3.50 6.88
C SER A 273 11.43 -2.60 7.69
N THR A 274 12.60 -3.12 8.08
CA THR A 274 13.68 -2.34 8.68
C THR A 274 14.74 -1.92 7.65
N GLY A 275 14.50 -2.18 6.35
CA GLY A 275 15.44 -1.97 5.26
C GLY A 275 16.46 -3.11 5.10
N ARG A 276 16.68 -3.92 6.11
CA ARG A 276 17.55 -5.12 6.09
C ARG A 276 16.77 -6.41 6.24
N GLN A 277 15.63 -6.33 6.92
CA GLN A 277 14.78 -7.44 7.29
C GLN A 277 13.33 -7.06 7.07
N LEU A 278 12.53 -7.95 6.53
CA LEU A 278 11.09 -7.86 6.50
C LEU A 278 10.53 -8.80 7.57
N TYR A 279 9.73 -8.25 8.46
CA TYR A 279 8.99 -9.00 9.46
C TYR A 279 7.53 -9.10 9.04
N LEU A 280 7.00 -10.30 9.13
CA LEU A 280 5.58 -10.59 9.01
C LEU A 280 5.05 -10.91 10.39
N TRP A 281 3.88 -10.46 10.69
CA TRP A 281 3.25 -10.68 11.99
C TRP A 281 1.83 -11.22 11.81
N ASP A 282 1.52 -12.24 12.56
CA ASP A 282 0.18 -12.69 12.87
C ASP A 282 -0.13 -12.42 14.36
N GLU A 283 -1.26 -12.85 14.86
CA GLU A 283 -1.63 -12.61 16.26
C GLU A 283 -0.79 -13.44 17.26
N GLU A 284 -0.06 -14.45 16.79
CA GLU A 284 0.67 -15.42 17.60
C GLU A 284 2.18 -15.24 17.54
N ALA A 285 2.75 -14.87 16.38
CA ALA A 285 4.18 -14.85 16.16
C ALA A 285 4.66 -13.74 15.21
N ILE A 286 5.96 -13.47 15.26
CA ILE A 286 6.67 -12.61 14.30
C ILE A 286 7.63 -13.48 13.51
N TRP A 287 7.50 -13.44 12.20
CA TRP A 287 8.28 -14.19 11.24
C TRP A 287 9.25 -13.27 10.48
N ALA A 288 10.41 -13.80 10.10
CA ALA A 288 11.35 -13.08 9.24
C ALA A 288 11.30 -13.66 7.82
N ALA A 289 11.01 -12.83 6.83
CA ALA A 289 10.78 -13.27 5.45
C ALA A 289 12.02 -13.86 4.76
N ASP A 290 13.24 -13.55 5.21
CA ASP A 290 14.47 -14.03 4.58
C ASP A 290 15.05 -15.29 5.25
N GLY A 291 14.36 -15.89 6.22
CA GLY A 291 14.83 -17.07 6.95
C GLY A 291 16.12 -16.83 7.70
N SER A 292 16.45 -15.59 8.07
CA SER A 292 17.73 -15.31 8.72
C SER A 292 17.80 -15.96 10.09
N ARG A 293 18.90 -16.64 10.34
CA ARG A 293 19.19 -17.31 11.62
C ARG A 293 19.26 -16.36 12.82
N GLU A 294 19.28 -15.05 12.58
CA GLU A 294 19.27 -14.03 13.63
C GLU A 294 17.96 -14.00 14.42
N ALA A 295 16.87 -14.52 13.85
CA ALA A 295 15.57 -14.62 14.51
C ALA A 295 15.47 -15.77 15.53
N GLY A 296 16.48 -16.66 15.63
CA GLY A 296 16.56 -17.69 16.66
C GLY A 296 15.64 -18.90 16.48
N GLY A 297 14.98 -19.04 15.34
CA GLY A 297 14.14 -20.20 14.99
C GLY A 297 14.83 -21.15 14.02
N GLU A 298 14.42 -22.42 14.02
CA GLU A 298 14.73 -23.35 12.94
C GLU A 298 13.74 -23.13 11.80
N GLU A 299 14.24 -22.89 10.60
CA GLU A 299 13.41 -22.83 9.39
C GLU A 299 13.01 -24.24 8.98
N ASP A 300 11.70 -24.50 8.88
CA ASP A 300 11.20 -25.75 8.32
C ASP A 300 11.40 -25.77 6.80
N THR A 301 11.77 -26.93 6.30
CA THR A 301 11.96 -27.12 4.86
C THR A 301 10.61 -27.22 4.15
N VAL A 302 10.25 -26.18 3.41
CA VAL A 302 8.99 -26.09 2.67
C VAL A 302 9.06 -26.83 1.34
N GLU A 303 7.95 -27.44 0.92
CA GLU A 303 7.80 -27.99 -0.41
C GLU A 303 7.61 -26.85 -1.42
N TYR A 304 8.23 -27.00 -2.59
CA TYR A 304 8.12 -26.00 -3.66
C TYR A 304 7.58 -26.63 -4.95
N GLU A 305 6.92 -25.78 -5.73
CA GLU A 305 6.51 -26.08 -7.09
C GLU A 305 6.86 -24.91 -8.01
N ALA A 306 7.42 -25.20 -9.17
CA ALA A 306 7.69 -24.22 -10.21
C ALA A 306 7.24 -24.79 -11.56
N VAL A 307 6.33 -24.06 -12.25
CA VAL A 307 5.78 -24.49 -13.52
C VAL A 307 6.10 -23.45 -14.59
N THR A 308 6.57 -23.89 -15.76
CA THR A 308 6.73 -22.99 -16.91
C THR A 308 5.38 -22.72 -17.57
N GLY A 309 5.28 -21.61 -18.30
CA GLY A 309 4.25 -21.45 -19.31
C GLY A 309 4.42 -22.48 -20.46
N ASP A 310 3.54 -22.44 -21.42
CA ASP A 310 3.62 -23.26 -22.62
C ASP A 310 4.86 -22.91 -23.45
N ILE A 311 5.70 -23.90 -23.68
CA ILE A 311 6.92 -23.80 -24.49
C ILE A 311 6.58 -24.30 -25.89
N GLY A 312 6.11 -23.40 -26.77
CA GLY A 312 5.72 -23.71 -28.16
C GLY A 312 6.70 -23.17 -29.20
N LEU A 313 7.71 -22.37 -28.80
CA LEU A 313 8.75 -21.78 -29.66
C LEU A 313 8.22 -20.95 -30.85
N GLY A 314 6.95 -20.54 -30.81
CA GLY A 314 6.33 -19.73 -31.87
C GLY A 314 6.07 -20.45 -33.20
N ASP A 315 6.23 -21.76 -33.25
CA ASP A 315 5.93 -22.60 -34.42
C ASP A 315 4.71 -23.47 -34.10
N PRO A 316 3.61 -23.38 -34.85
CA PRO A 316 2.35 -24.08 -34.56
C PRO A 316 2.34 -25.55 -34.95
N ASP A 317 3.40 -26.05 -35.58
CA ASP A 317 3.45 -27.47 -36.02
C ASP A 317 4.11 -28.36 -34.95
N ASP A 318 3.73 -29.66 -34.99
CA ASP A 318 4.35 -30.69 -34.15
C ASP A 318 5.87 -30.69 -34.23
N LYS A 319 6.53 -30.37 -33.11
CA LYS A 319 7.97 -30.27 -33.02
C LYS A 319 8.60 -31.61 -32.62
N TYR A 320 9.69 -31.92 -33.24
CA TYR A 320 10.54 -33.00 -32.76
C TYR A 320 11.68 -32.44 -31.91
N CYS A 321 11.51 -32.52 -30.60
CA CYS A 321 12.56 -32.24 -29.66
C CYS A 321 13.30 -33.54 -29.33
N SER A 322 14.55 -33.64 -29.75
CA SER A 322 15.34 -34.86 -29.54
C SER A 322 15.83 -35.00 -28.09
N ARG A 323 15.95 -33.92 -27.36
CA ARG A 323 16.41 -33.91 -25.96
C ARG A 323 16.07 -32.58 -25.27
N VAL A 324 15.60 -32.70 -24.04
CA VAL A 324 15.54 -31.60 -23.08
C VAL A 324 16.49 -31.91 -21.91
N THR A 325 17.21 -30.93 -21.43
CA THR A 325 18.10 -31.07 -20.27
C THR A 325 17.88 -29.90 -19.32
N VAL A 326 17.44 -30.19 -18.11
CA VAL A 326 17.37 -29.23 -17.02
C VAL A 326 18.63 -29.34 -16.18
N ARG A 327 19.38 -28.23 -16.07
CA ARG A 327 20.58 -28.15 -15.21
C ARG A 327 20.26 -27.39 -13.96
N LEU A 328 20.53 -28.00 -12.84
CA LEU A 328 20.28 -27.39 -11.52
C LEU A 328 21.40 -27.72 -10.53
N ASP A 329 21.58 -26.84 -9.56
CA ASP A 329 22.31 -27.11 -8.35
C ASP A 329 21.32 -27.47 -7.25
N ALA A 330 21.48 -28.61 -6.62
CA ALA A 330 20.71 -29.03 -5.46
C ALA A 330 21.61 -29.00 -4.23
N MET A 331 21.16 -28.39 -3.15
CA MET A 331 21.87 -28.38 -1.89
C MET A 331 21.74 -29.75 -1.18
N GLU A 332 22.35 -29.91 -0.02
CA GLU A 332 22.16 -31.10 0.80
C GLU A 332 20.70 -31.26 1.25
N ARG A 333 20.25 -32.48 1.46
CA ARG A 333 18.88 -32.83 1.90
C ARG A 333 17.77 -32.30 1.00
N THR A 334 18.07 -32.23 -0.29
CA THR A 334 17.11 -31.75 -1.30
C THR A 334 16.57 -32.88 -2.14
N VAL A 335 15.26 -32.93 -2.29
CA VAL A 335 14.57 -33.81 -3.24
C VAL A 335 13.96 -32.94 -4.32
N VAL A 336 14.22 -33.25 -5.59
CA VAL A 336 13.61 -32.56 -6.72
C VAL A 336 13.13 -33.57 -7.75
N THR A 337 11.91 -33.39 -8.25
CA THR A 337 11.31 -34.18 -9.33
C THR A 337 10.98 -33.26 -10.49
N LEU A 338 11.41 -33.65 -11.69
CA LEU A 338 11.10 -32.98 -12.94
C LEU A 338 9.94 -33.70 -13.61
N TRP A 339 8.92 -32.94 -13.96
CA TRP A 339 7.75 -33.38 -14.69
C TRP A 339 7.64 -32.64 -16.02
N ALA A 340 7.03 -33.28 -17.01
CA ALA A 340 6.65 -32.64 -18.27
C ALA A 340 5.19 -32.96 -18.59
N SER A 341 4.48 -32.01 -19.18
CA SER A 341 3.18 -32.18 -19.79
C SER A 341 3.27 -31.76 -21.25
N PHE A 342 2.68 -32.53 -22.16
CA PHE A 342 2.70 -32.33 -23.60
C PHE A 342 1.28 -32.06 -24.06
N ASP A 343 1.07 -30.98 -24.83
CA ASP A 343 -0.21 -30.56 -25.41
C ASP A 343 -1.38 -30.53 -24.42
N GLY A 344 -1.08 -30.02 -23.19
CA GLY A 344 -2.05 -29.94 -22.10
C GLY A 344 -2.45 -31.27 -21.47
N GLY A 345 -1.75 -32.38 -21.80
CA GLY A 345 -1.98 -33.68 -21.21
C GLY A 345 -1.50 -33.84 -19.78
N GLU A 346 -1.63 -35.08 -19.27
CA GLU A 346 -1.22 -35.42 -17.90
C GLU A 346 0.29 -35.20 -17.64
N TRP A 347 0.63 -34.85 -16.41
CA TRP A 347 2.01 -34.69 -15.97
C TRP A 347 2.73 -36.04 -15.89
N GLN A 348 3.87 -36.14 -16.54
CA GLN A 348 4.71 -37.35 -16.58
C GLN A 348 6.02 -37.07 -15.87
N GLU A 349 6.46 -37.96 -14.98
CA GLU A 349 7.75 -37.86 -14.32
C GLU A 349 8.89 -38.10 -15.31
N MET A 350 9.81 -37.15 -15.46
CA MET A 350 10.96 -37.21 -16.36
C MET A 350 12.25 -37.51 -15.63
N GLY A 351 12.32 -37.30 -14.33
CA GLY A 351 13.48 -37.59 -13.53
C GLY A 351 13.38 -37.07 -12.11
N ARG A 352 14.11 -37.74 -11.22
CA ARG A 352 14.15 -37.41 -9.80
C ARG A 352 15.57 -37.42 -9.26
N VAL A 353 15.88 -36.52 -8.35
CA VAL A 353 17.14 -36.45 -7.64
C VAL A 353 16.88 -36.35 -6.15
N ASP A 354 17.68 -37.07 -5.37
CA ASP A 354 17.68 -37.02 -3.90
C ASP A 354 19.11 -36.80 -3.45
N THR A 355 19.40 -35.64 -2.87
CA THR A 355 20.74 -35.28 -2.37
C THR A 355 20.77 -35.47 -0.87
N ARG A 356 21.42 -36.53 -0.37
CA ARG A 356 21.46 -36.83 1.07
C ARG A 356 22.40 -35.90 1.85
N ASP A 357 23.69 -35.91 1.50
CA ASP A 357 24.71 -35.33 2.39
C ASP A 357 25.62 -34.27 1.71
N ARG A 358 25.33 -33.84 0.49
CA ARG A 358 26.18 -32.89 -0.24
C ARG A 358 25.44 -32.13 -1.34
N ARG A 359 25.92 -30.94 -1.60
CA ARG A 359 25.55 -30.18 -2.80
C ARG A 359 25.97 -30.93 -4.06
N VAL A 360 25.07 -31.06 -5.03
CA VAL A 360 25.29 -31.74 -6.30
C VAL A 360 24.83 -30.88 -7.46
N GLN A 361 25.69 -30.75 -8.48
CA GLN A 361 25.24 -30.23 -9.78
C GLN A 361 24.61 -31.39 -10.58
N VAL A 362 23.37 -31.19 -10.97
CA VAL A 362 22.57 -32.23 -11.61
C VAL A 362 22.18 -31.82 -13.01
N ASN A 363 22.24 -32.78 -13.93
CA ASN A 363 21.61 -32.67 -15.25
C ASN A 363 20.51 -33.69 -15.32
N LEU A 364 19.29 -33.24 -15.57
CA LEU A 364 18.11 -34.10 -15.81
C LEU A 364 17.78 -34.11 -17.29
N PRO A 365 18.35 -35.04 -18.08
CA PRO A 365 18.01 -35.20 -19.47
C PRO A 365 16.81 -36.09 -19.66
N PHE A 366 15.92 -35.73 -20.59
CA PHE A 366 14.87 -36.62 -21.06
C PHE A 366 14.58 -36.40 -22.55
N VAL A 367 13.93 -37.37 -23.16
CA VAL A 367 13.48 -37.31 -24.55
C VAL A 367 11.96 -37.13 -24.52
N PRO A 368 11.44 -35.96 -24.95
CA PRO A 368 10.02 -35.71 -24.96
C PRO A 368 9.31 -36.52 -26.06
N THR A 369 8.01 -36.75 -25.88
CA THR A 369 7.15 -37.20 -26.96
C THR A 369 6.96 -36.09 -27.99
N ARG A 370 6.49 -36.43 -29.20
CA ARG A 370 6.16 -35.41 -30.20
C ARG A 370 4.99 -34.56 -29.71
N HIS A 371 5.10 -33.24 -29.80
CA HIS A 371 4.16 -32.30 -29.23
C HIS A 371 4.21 -30.95 -29.96
N ASP A 372 3.15 -30.20 -29.87
CA ASP A 372 3.08 -28.78 -30.25
C ASP A 372 3.56 -27.88 -29.09
N THR A 373 3.04 -28.07 -27.89
CA THR A 373 3.43 -27.34 -26.69
C THR A 373 3.91 -28.28 -25.59
N MET A 374 4.84 -27.79 -24.77
CA MET A 374 5.35 -28.50 -23.61
C MET A 374 5.39 -27.59 -22.40
N ARG A 375 4.99 -28.10 -21.25
CA ARG A 375 5.19 -27.46 -19.94
C ARG A 375 6.12 -28.29 -19.09
N LEU A 376 6.98 -27.63 -18.33
CA LEU A 376 7.86 -28.29 -17.35
C LEU A 376 7.38 -27.89 -15.95
N ARG A 377 7.43 -28.85 -15.03
CA ARG A 377 7.14 -28.63 -13.61
C ARG A 377 8.27 -29.23 -12.78
N LEU A 378 8.79 -28.46 -11.86
CA LEU A 378 9.70 -28.90 -10.81
C LEU A 378 8.95 -28.90 -9.49
N THR A 379 8.93 -30.05 -8.81
CA THR A 379 8.40 -30.17 -7.46
C THR A 379 9.46 -30.73 -6.55
N GLY A 380 9.44 -30.34 -5.29
CA GLY A 380 10.41 -30.91 -4.36
C GLY A 380 10.42 -30.25 -3.00
N LYS A 381 11.44 -30.61 -2.24
CA LYS A 381 11.70 -30.10 -0.89
C LYS A 381 13.20 -29.82 -0.76
N GLY A 382 13.56 -28.74 -0.09
CA GLY A 382 14.94 -28.31 0.06
C GLY A 382 15.32 -27.22 -0.95
N GLN A 383 16.59 -26.86 -1.01
CA GLN A 383 17.07 -25.71 -1.76
C GLN A 383 17.64 -26.09 -3.12
N ILE A 384 17.14 -25.48 -4.21
CA ILE A 384 17.65 -25.65 -5.56
C ILE A 384 17.94 -24.31 -6.23
N ALA A 385 18.82 -24.36 -7.24
CA ALA A 385 19.00 -23.26 -8.19
C ALA A 385 18.98 -23.82 -9.62
N VAL A 386 17.97 -23.46 -10.40
CA VAL A 386 17.90 -23.82 -11.82
C VAL A 386 18.90 -22.97 -12.59
N ARG A 387 19.84 -23.61 -13.30
CA ARG A 387 20.89 -22.92 -14.08
C ARG A 387 20.51 -22.71 -15.54
N SER A 388 19.93 -23.72 -16.16
CA SER A 388 19.48 -23.61 -17.54
C SER A 388 18.51 -24.74 -17.90
N ILE A 389 17.66 -24.45 -18.86
CA ILE A 389 16.86 -25.43 -19.61
C ILE A 389 17.39 -25.38 -21.06
N ALA A 390 17.95 -26.50 -21.54
CA ALA A 390 18.48 -26.64 -22.88
C ALA A 390 17.63 -27.65 -23.67
N MET A 391 17.24 -27.26 -24.88
CA MET A 391 16.45 -28.10 -25.78
C MET A 391 17.22 -28.30 -27.08
N THR A 392 17.20 -29.54 -27.61
CA THR A 392 17.74 -29.85 -28.92
C THR A 392 16.57 -30.16 -29.86
N LEU A 393 16.31 -29.23 -30.76
CA LEU A 393 15.23 -29.33 -31.74
C LEU A 393 15.79 -29.84 -33.05
N SER A 394 15.05 -30.67 -33.75
CA SER A 394 15.27 -31.02 -35.14
C SER A 394 14.07 -30.53 -35.95
N SER A 395 14.29 -29.59 -36.85
CA SER A 395 13.25 -29.15 -37.79
C SER A 395 12.94 -30.26 -38.77
N SER A 396 11.67 -30.49 -39.08
CA SER A 396 11.18 -31.43 -40.08
C SER A 396 11.51 -30.98 -41.52
N GLU A 397 12.17 -29.86 -41.73
CA GLU A 397 12.59 -29.37 -43.06
C GLU A 397 13.74 -30.17 -43.71
N GLY A 398 14.22 -31.22 -43.06
CA GLY A 398 15.28 -32.12 -43.60
C GLY A 398 14.75 -33.26 -44.43
N GLY A 399 13.87 -33.07 -45.39
CA GLY A 399 13.48 -34.22 -46.12
C GLY A 399 12.54 -34.05 -47.30
N ARG A 400 13.09 -34.04 -48.47
CA ARG A 400 12.55 -34.26 -49.82
C ARG A 400 12.33 -33.02 -50.68
N VAL A 401 13.39 -32.45 -51.08
CA VAL A 401 13.45 -31.99 -52.49
C VAL A 401 13.53 -33.26 -53.37
N SER A 402 12.42 -33.83 -53.71
CA SER A 402 12.37 -34.76 -54.85
C SER A 402 12.36 -33.89 -56.12
N GLY A 403 13.56 -33.57 -56.58
CA GLY A 403 13.74 -33.04 -57.93
C GLY A 403 13.25 -34.02 -58.97
N GLY A 404 11.98 -33.91 -59.36
CA GLY A 404 11.44 -34.49 -60.54
C GLY A 404 11.91 -33.68 -61.74
N VAL A 405 12.97 -34.13 -62.43
CA VAL A 405 13.35 -33.67 -63.76
C VAL A 405 12.23 -34.09 -64.74
N PRO A 406 11.59 -33.16 -65.45
CA PRO A 406 10.68 -33.54 -66.52
C PRO A 406 11.49 -34.17 -67.66
N LYS A 407 11.31 -35.46 -67.91
CA LYS A 407 11.72 -36.05 -69.15
C LYS A 407 10.73 -35.62 -70.24
N ARG A 408 11.31 -35.17 -71.35
CA ARG A 408 10.66 -34.87 -72.63
C ARG A 408 9.67 -35.93 -73.10
#